data_cc1cf34f5da36630dbd7aee505c2be19
#
_entry.id   cc1cf34f5da36630dbd7aee505c2be19
#
_cell.length_a   1.000
_cell.length_b   1.000
_cell.length_c   1.000
_cell.angle_alpha   90.00
_cell.angle_beta   90.00
_cell.angle_gamma   90.00
#
_symmetry.space_group_name_H-M   'P 1'
#
loop_
_entity.id
_entity.type
_entity.pdbx_description
1 polymer ?
#
loop_
_entity_poly.entity_id
_entity_poly.type
_entity_poly.pdbx_seq_one_letter_code
_entity_poly.pdbx_strand_id
1 'polypeptide(L)'
;MSNFHIGQRWISETEPELGLGTVMQATDGKVNVIFPATGETRVYATESAPLRRVTFRVGEEIEDHEGNQRVIGRIRDEASVLTYCGEDWELPESQLSDRISVHGPEDRLRGGHFDDAAAHTLRCRALEMMHQWRQSPVRGFIGGRIDLIPHQLYIAGEVGNRLAPRVLLADEVGLGKTIEAGLVIHRQLLTGRASRVLILVPESLVHQWFVEMLRKFNLWFNIFDEERCLAIESSAPLAPDAGDADPDNGGDDSEPVESVPNPFLDDQLILCSLNFLATDPDRARQAREAGWDLLVVDEAHHLEWSGDNPSQEYDLV
;
A
#
# COMPACT_ATOMS: atom_id res chain seq x y z
N MET A 1 20.26 -42.55 -14.30
CA MET A 1 20.84 -42.42 -12.94
C MET A 1 20.22 -41.18 -12.34
N SER A 2 19.66 -41.26 -11.14
CA SER A 2 19.00 -40.12 -10.55
C SER A 2 20.02 -39.01 -10.24
N ASN A 3 19.75 -37.81 -10.70
CA ASN A 3 20.61 -36.62 -10.41
C ASN A 3 20.48 -36.11 -8.98
N PHE A 4 19.72 -36.82 -8.12
CA PHE A 4 19.43 -36.40 -6.77
C PHE A 4 20.24 -37.19 -5.75
N HIS A 5 20.95 -36.49 -4.85
CA HIS A 5 21.71 -37.10 -3.77
C HIS A 5 21.25 -36.49 -2.43
N ILE A 6 21.26 -37.31 -1.37
CA ILE A 6 20.84 -36.89 -0.04
C ILE A 6 21.74 -35.73 0.44
N GLY A 7 21.13 -34.71 1.00
CA GLY A 7 21.79 -33.49 1.47
C GLY A 7 21.94 -32.38 0.43
N GLN A 8 21.62 -32.65 -0.83
CA GLN A 8 21.61 -31.61 -1.87
C GLN A 8 20.51 -30.59 -1.65
N ARG A 9 20.77 -29.35 -2.08
CA ARG A 9 19.84 -28.23 -1.94
C ARG A 9 19.19 -27.90 -3.28
N TRP A 10 17.85 -27.84 -3.27
CA TRP A 10 17.01 -27.63 -4.45
C TRP A 10 15.91 -26.62 -4.17
N ILE A 11 15.46 -25.90 -5.18
CA ILE A 11 14.30 -24.99 -5.13
C ILE A 11 13.21 -25.52 -6.07
N SER A 12 11.96 -25.42 -5.65
CA SER A 12 10.81 -25.71 -6.51
C SER A 12 10.61 -24.58 -7.53
N GLU A 13 10.52 -24.91 -8.81
CA GLU A 13 10.24 -23.95 -9.87
C GLU A 13 8.76 -23.58 -9.95
N THR A 14 7.90 -24.46 -9.45
CA THR A 14 6.44 -24.26 -9.43
C THR A 14 5.91 -23.64 -8.14
N GLU A 15 6.64 -23.84 -7.02
CA GLU A 15 6.26 -23.36 -5.68
C GLU A 15 7.49 -22.69 -5.01
N PRO A 16 7.96 -21.54 -5.53
CA PRO A 16 9.16 -20.87 -5.00
C PRO A 16 9.01 -20.38 -3.55
N GLU A 17 7.79 -20.21 -3.08
CA GLU A 17 7.43 -19.84 -1.70
C GLU A 17 7.83 -20.91 -0.67
N LEU A 18 8.06 -22.15 -1.09
CA LEU A 18 8.56 -23.21 -0.21
C LEU A 18 10.00 -22.95 0.28
N GLY A 19 10.75 -22.11 -0.45
CA GLY A 19 12.14 -21.78 -0.13
C GLY A 19 13.13 -22.86 -0.54
N LEU A 20 14.26 -22.96 0.17
CA LEU A 20 15.32 -23.91 -0.14
C LEU A 20 15.03 -25.26 0.49
N GLY A 21 14.81 -26.26 -0.37
CA GLY A 21 14.59 -27.64 0.05
C GLY A 21 15.88 -28.47 0.14
N THR A 22 15.87 -29.48 1.00
CA THR A 22 16.95 -30.48 1.16
C THR A 22 16.44 -31.85 0.74
N VAL A 23 17.20 -32.57 -0.07
CA VAL A 23 16.90 -33.96 -0.42
C VAL A 23 17.13 -34.85 0.80
N MET A 24 16.06 -35.48 1.26
CA MET A 24 16.09 -36.42 2.38
C MET A 24 16.28 -37.87 1.92
N GLN A 25 15.69 -38.21 0.77
CA GLN A 25 15.73 -39.55 0.22
C GLN A 25 15.59 -39.49 -1.29
N ALA A 26 16.41 -40.28 -2.00
CA ALA A 26 16.26 -40.50 -3.41
C ALA A 26 16.22 -42.00 -3.65
N THR A 27 15.17 -42.49 -4.30
CA THR A 27 14.96 -43.86 -4.68
C THR A 27 14.65 -43.92 -6.17
N ASP A 28 14.61 -45.14 -6.76
CA ASP A 28 14.27 -45.31 -8.17
C ASP A 28 12.87 -44.71 -8.45
N GLY A 29 12.87 -43.60 -9.20
CA GLY A 29 11.66 -42.92 -9.66
C GLY A 29 11.09 -41.84 -8.72
N LYS A 30 11.58 -41.68 -7.46
CA LYS A 30 11.05 -40.68 -6.55
C LYS A 30 12.14 -40.00 -5.71
N VAL A 31 11.95 -38.70 -5.46
CA VAL A 31 12.79 -37.92 -4.57
C VAL A 31 11.92 -37.23 -3.50
N ASN A 32 12.30 -37.36 -2.24
CA ASN A 32 11.69 -36.69 -1.10
C ASN A 32 12.51 -35.48 -0.74
N VAL A 33 11.89 -34.31 -0.75
CA VAL A 33 12.51 -33.02 -0.42
C VAL A 33 11.75 -32.40 0.74
N ILE A 34 12.47 -32.05 1.80
CA ILE A 34 11.96 -31.25 2.92
C ILE A 34 12.26 -29.78 2.65
N PHE A 35 11.29 -28.91 2.92
CA PHE A 35 11.41 -27.46 2.85
C PHE A 35 11.29 -26.89 4.26
N PRO A 36 12.43 -26.66 4.96
CA PRO A 36 12.39 -26.28 6.36
C PRO A 36 11.72 -24.93 6.63
N ALA A 37 11.77 -24.01 5.68
CA ALA A 37 11.15 -22.69 5.80
C ALA A 37 9.62 -22.77 6.00
N THR A 38 8.94 -23.76 5.41
CA THR A 38 7.50 -24.01 5.55
C THR A 38 7.15 -25.23 6.39
N GLY A 39 8.18 -26.06 6.73
CA GLY A 39 8.00 -27.33 7.42
C GLY A 39 7.37 -28.44 6.57
N GLU A 40 7.29 -28.23 5.24
CA GLU A 40 6.62 -29.16 4.35
C GLU A 40 7.58 -30.16 3.71
N THR A 41 7.09 -31.37 3.47
CA THR A 41 7.80 -32.40 2.70
C THR A 41 7.03 -32.67 1.40
N ARG A 42 7.73 -32.65 0.30
CA ARG A 42 7.20 -32.96 -1.03
C ARG A 42 7.87 -34.18 -1.63
N VAL A 43 7.10 -34.95 -2.39
CA VAL A 43 7.59 -36.11 -3.13
C VAL A 43 7.42 -35.83 -4.63
N TYR A 44 8.52 -35.89 -5.36
CA TYR A 44 8.54 -35.63 -6.80
C TYR A 44 8.97 -36.91 -7.54
N ALA A 45 8.48 -37.06 -8.79
CA ALA A 45 9.01 -38.06 -9.70
C ALA A 45 10.36 -37.59 -10.24
N THR A 46 11.41 -38.41 -10.16
CA THR A 46 12.80 -38.01 -10.53
C THR A 46 12.95 -37.56 -11.98
N GLU A 47 12.13 -38.09 -12.90
CA GLU A 47 12.21 -37.75 -14.33
C GLU A 47 11.57 -36.41 -14.70
N SER A 48 10.62 -35.92 -13.90
CA SER A 48 9.83 -34.72 -14.18
C SER A 48 9.72 -33.75 -12.99
N ALA A 49 10.62 -33.92 -12.03
CA ALA A 49 10.62 -33.05 -10.87
C ALA A 49 10.85 -31.58 -11.28
N PRO A 50 9.95 -30.63 -10.98
CA PRO A 50 10.13 -29.22 -11.28
C PRO A 50 11.06 -28.60 -10.22
N LEU A 51 12.24 -29.19 -10.07
CA LEU A 51 13.24 -28.83 -9.10
C LEU A 51 14.51 -28.36 -9.80
N ARG A 52 15.08 -27.26 -9.30
CA ARG A 52 16.34 -26.72 -9.77
C ARG A 52 17.39 -26.79 -8.66
N ARG A 53 18.55 -27.31 -9.02
CA ARG A 53 19.72 -27.37 -8.13
C ARG A 53 20.20 -25.96 -7.78
N VAL A 54 20.43 -25.70 -6.49
CA VAL A 54 21.05 -24.46 -6.03
C VAL A 54 22.51 -24.73 -5.74
N THR A 55 23.38 -23.98 -6.42
CA THR A 55 24.85 -24.06 -6.24
C THR A 55 25.41 -22.64 -6.28
N PHE A 56 26.45 -22.41 -5.51
CA PHE A 56 27.16 -21.13 -5.43
C PHE A 56 28.56 -21.27 -6.00
N ARG A 57 29.18 -20.16 -6.39
CA ARG A 57 30.53 -20.11 -6.98
C ARG A 57 31.52 -19.51 -6.01
N VAL A 58 32.80 -19.75 -6.25
CA VAL A 58 33.89 -19.09 -5.54
C VAL A 58 33.77 -17.59 -5.67
N GLY A 59 33.85 -16.86 -4.56
CA GLY A 59 33.68 -15.41 -4.47
C GLY A 59 32.24 -14.95 -4.19
N GLU A 60 31.26 -15.87 -4.22
CA GLU A 60 29.90 -15.56 -3.81
C GLU A 60 29.74 -15.61 -2.29
N GLU A 61 28.80 -14.83 -1.78
CA GLU A 61 28.45 -14.77 -0.37
C GLU A 61 27.30 -15.73 -0.09
N ILE A 62 27.44 -16.54 0.94
CA ILE A 62 26.42 -17.49 1.40
C ILE A 62 26.11 -17.24 2.88
N GLU A 63 24.89 -17.61 3.27
CA GLU A 63 24.43 -17.54 4.66
C GLU A 63 24.26 -18.97 5.21
N ASP A 64 24.76 -19.21 6.42
CA ASP A 64 24.56 -20.46 7.13
C ASP A 64 23.22 -20.46 7.90
N HIS A 65 22.83 -21.60 8.48
CA HIS A 65 21.60 -21.76 9.25
C HIS A 65 21.55 -20.90 10.53
N GLU A 66 22.69 -20.37 10.98
CA GLU A 66 22.81 -19.48 12.13
C GLU A 66 22.70 -18.00 11.71
N GLY A 67 22.65 -17.70 10.40
CA GLY A 67 22.56 -16.35 9.86
C GLY A 67 23.90 -15.66 9.63
N ASN A 68 25.03 -16.41 9.73
CA ASN A 68 26.34 -15.83 9.45
C ASN A 68 26.60 -15.78 7.95
N GLN A 69 27.00 -14.62 7.44
CA GLN A 69 27.40 -14.43 6.05
C GLN A 69 28.87 -14.83 5.85
N ARG A 70 29.13 -15.58 4.78
CA ARG A 70 30.47 -16.14 4.49
C ARG A 70 30.77 -16.05 3.01
N VAL A 71 31.99 -15.66 2.65
CA VAL A 71 32.44 -15.60 1.25
C VAL A 71 33.17 -16.91 0.89
N ILE A 72 32.74 -17.54 -0.19
CA ILE A 72 33.29 -18.82 -0.65
C ILE A 72 34.70 -18.62 -1.22
N GLY A 73 35.68 -19.23 -0.62
CA GLY A 73 37.06 -19.29 -1.13
C GLY A 73 37.34 -20.52 -2.01
N ARG A 74 36.75 -21.65 -1.69
CA ARG A 74 36.89 -22.92 -2.42
C ARG A 74 35.65 -23.79 -2.28
N ILE A 75 35.41 -24.64 -3.30
CA ILE A 75 34.31 -25.61 -3.31
C ILE A 75 34.90 -27.02 -3.42
N ARG A 76 34.41 -27.93 -2.59
CA ARG A 76 34.73 -29.34 -2.63
C ARG A 76 33.48 -30.11 -3.03
N ASP A 77 33.61 -31.04 -3.97
CA ASP A 77 32.51 -31.93 -4.37
C ASP A 77 32.84 -33.35 -3.85
N GLU A 78 31.99 -33.86 -2.99
CA GLU A 78 32.07 -35.21 -2.48
C GLU A 78 30.80 -35.98 -2.80
N ALA A 79 30.87 -36.85 -3.78
CA ALA A 79 29.76 -37.65 -4.26
C ALA A 79 28.53 -36.83 -4.69
N SER A 80 28.76 -35.73 -5.41
CA SER A 80 27.73 -34.77 -5.87
C SER A 80 27.07 -33.94 -4.79
N VAL A 81 27.60 -33.93 -3.56
CA VAL A 81 27.24 -33.02 -2.48
C VAL A 81 28.34 -32.00 -2.31
N LEU A 82 27.98 -30.71 -2.29
CA LEU A 82 28.95 -29.63 -2.25
C LEU A 82 29.24 -29.22 -0.81
N THR A 83 30.53 -28.98 -0.53
CA THR A 83 30.99 -28.32 0.70
C THR A 83 31.70 -27.03 0.32
N TYR A 84 31.19 -25.93 0.82
CA TYR A 84 31.76 -24.60 0.64
C TYR A 84 32.80 -24.35 1.73
N CYS A 85 33.94 -23.81 1.35
CA CYS A 85 35.05 -23.61 2.26
C CYS A 85 35.58 -22.17 2.16
N GLY A 86 35.92 -21.56 3.29
CA GLY A 86 36.69 -20.33 3.37
C GLY A 86 38.10 -20.60 3.88
N GLU A 87 38.75 -19.60 4.50
CA GLU A 87 40.07 -19.74 5.07
C GLU A 87 40.03 -20.64 6.30
N ASP A 88 39.07 -20.41 7.22
CA ASP A 88 38.98 -21.10 8.52
C ASP A 88 37.61 -21.77 8.76
N TRP A 89 36.79 -22.00 7.69
CA TRP A 89 35.50 -22.62 7.84
C TRP A 89 35.18 -23.55 6.67
N GLU A 90 34.36 -24.55 6.95
CA GLU A 90 33.74 -25.45 5.99
C GLU A 90 32.27 -25.54 6.28
N LEU A 91 31.42 -25.44 5.23
CA LEU A 91 29.97 -25.48 5.32
C LEU A 91 29.43 -26.45 4.27
N PRO A 92 28.93 -27.62 4.67
CA PRO A 92 28.21 -28.51 3.77
C PRO A 92 26.94 -27.80 3.23
N GLU A 93 26.58 -28.05 1.98
CA GLU A 93 25.39 -27.43 1.39
C GLU A 93 24.09 -27.69 2.17
N SER A 94 24.02 -28.80 2.90
CA SER A 94 22.90 -29.11 3.79
C SER A 94 22.72 -28.15 4.97
N GLN A 95 23.77 -27.41 5.31
CA GLN A 95 23.78 -26.41 6.40
C GLN A 95 23.64 -24.97 5.92
N LEU A 96 23.37 -24.75 4.63
CA LEU A 96 23.00 -23.45 4.11
C LEU A 96 21.71 -22.97 4.75
N SER A 97 21.57 -21.66 4.91
CA SER A 97 20.34 -21.02 5.35
C SER A 97 19.16 -21.48 4.51
N ASP A 98 18.04 -21.76 5.13
CA ASP A 98 16.78 -22.12 4.46
C ASP A 98 16.12 -20.92 3.79
N ARG A 99 16.55 -19.71 4.16
CA ARG A 99 16.16 -18.46 3.53
C ARG A 99 17.14 -18.18 2.40
N ILE A 100 16.70 -18.44 1.18
CA ILE A 100 17.39 -17.85 0.03
C ILE A 100 17.00 -16.37 0.04
N SER A 101 17.95 -15.49 0.38
CA SER A 101 17.84 -14.12 -0.08
C SER A 101 17.87 -14.22 -1.60
N VAL A 102 16.73 -14.03 -2.24
CA VAL A 102 16.65 -13.90 -3.69
C VAL A 102 17.42 -12.62 -3.98
N HIS A 103 18.69 -12.80 -4.29
CA HIS A 103 19.57 -11.72 -4.71
C HIS A 103 18.88 -10.93 -5.80
N GLY A 104 19.21 -9.68 -5.94
CA GLY A 104 18.55 -8.76 -6.86
C GLY A 104 18.47 -9.28 -8.30
N PRO A 105 17.78 -8.57 -9.20
CA PRO A 105 17.61 -8.98 -10.59
C PRO A 105 18.93 -9.30 -11.31
N GLU A 106 20.01 -8.62 -10.90
CA GLU A 106 21.36 -8.82 -11.46
C GLU A 106 21.95 -10.18 -11.10
N ASP A 107 21.75 -10.67 -9.88
CA ASP A 107 22.29 -11.96 -9.43
C ASP A 107 21.54 -13.12 -10.08
N ARG A 108 20.23 -12.95 -10.27
CA ARG A 108 19.42 -13.89 -11.06
C ARG A 108 19.93 -13.99 -12.49
N LEU A 109 20.25 -12.83 -13.11
CA LEU A 109 20.79 -12.77 -14.46
C LEU A 109 22.17 -13.43 -14.55
N ARG A 110 23.07 -13.14 -13.62
CA ARG A 110 24.42 -13.76 -13.55
C ARG A 110 24.35 -15.26 -13.30
N GLY A 111 23.39 -15.70 -12.47
CA GLY A 111 23.13 -17.12 -12.23
C GLY A 111 22.48 -17.87 -13.40
N GLY A 112 22.19 -17.19 -14.52
CA GLY A 112 21.51 -17.79 -15.67
C GLY A 112 20.03 -18.11 -15.40
N HIS A 113 19.44 -17.46 -14.39
CA HIS A 113 18.06 -17.66 -14.01
C HIS A 113 17.15 -16.75 -14.84
N PHE A 114 16.78 -17.24 -16.01
CA PHE A 114 15.88 -16.56 -16.93
C PHE A 114 14.44 -17.04 -16.69
N ASP A 115 13.51 -16.12 -16.66
CA ASP A 115 12.09 -16.46 -16.71
C ASP A 115 11.77 -17.13 -18.07
N ASP A 116 10.76 -17.99 -18.09
CA ASP A 116 10.23 -18.51 -19.34
C ASP A 116 9.83 -17.38 -20.29
N ALA A 117 10.08 -17.55 -21.58
CA ALA A 117 9.79 -16.55 -22.61
C ALA A 117 8.30 -16.14 -22.63
N ALA A 118 7.39 -17.06 -22.32
CA ALA A 118 5.97 -16.77 -22.22
C ALA A 118 5.66 -15.88 -21.01
N ALA A 119 6.27 -16.15 -19.86
CA ALA A 119 6.12 -15.33 -18.64
C ALA A 119 6.69 -13.92 -18.86
N HIS A 120 7.85 -13.80 -19.52
CA HIS A 120 8.42 -12.50 -19.88
C HIS A 120 7.49 -11.70 -20.80
N THR A 121 6.97 -12.35 -21.87
CA THR A 121 6.03 -11.71 -22.81
C THR A 121 4.75 -11.24 -22.11
N LEU A 122 4.21 -12.06 -21.21
CA LEU A 122 3.04 -11.70 -20.41
C LEU A 122 3.30 -10.47 -19.53
N ARG A 123 4.48 -10.44 -18.90
CA ARG A 123 4.90 -9.28 -18.06
C ARG A 123 5.03 -8.01 -18.89
N CYS A 124 5.67 -8.06 -20.04
CA CYS A 124 5.78 -6.92 -20.94
C CYS A 124 4.40 -6.43 -21.38
N ARG A 125 3.52 -7.33 -21.79
CA ARG A 125 2.15 -7.00 -22.18
C ARG A 125 1.34 -6.35 -21.04
N ALA A 126 1.45 -6.89 -19.83
CA ALA A 126 0.81 -6.32 -18.65
C ALA A 126 1.29 -4.89 -18.38
N LEU A 127 2.60 -4.66 -18.46
CA LEU A 127 3.20 -3.34 -18.29
C LEU A 127 2.75 -2.35 -19.38
N GLU A 128 2.69 -2.78 -20.63
CA GLU A 128 2.17 -1.97 -21.74
C GLU A 128 0.71 -1.60 -21.53
N MET A 129 -0.14 -2.56 -21.16
CA MET A 129 -1.55 -2.32 -20.87
C MET A 129 -1.72 -1.37 -19.68
N MET A 130 -0.95 -1.56 -18.61
CA MET A 130 -0.95 -0.65 -17.45
C MET A 130 -0.52 0.76 -17.84
N HIS A 131 0.49 0.89 -18.71
CA HIS A 131 0.94 2.19 -19.21
C HIS A 131 -0.15 2.89 -20.04
N GLN A 132 -0.74 2.18 -21.00
CA GLN A 132 -1.85 2.69 -21.81
C GLN A 132 -3.03 3.11 -20.94
N TRP A 133 -3.38 2.28 -19.95
CA TRP A 133 -4.46 2.61 -19.03
C TRP A 133 -4.14 3.86 -18.18
N ARG A 134 -2.89 3.98 -17.69
CA ARG A 134 -2.45 5.16 -16.93
C ARG A 134 -2.50 6.45 -17.75
N GLN A 135 -2.24 6.38 -19.04
CA GLN A 135 -2.28 7.53 -19.97
C GLN A 135 -3.68 7.78 -20.58
N SER A 136 -4.64 6.91 -20.31
CA SER A 136 -5.98 7.05 -20.88
C SER A 136 -6.64 8.37 -20.43
N PRO A 137 -7.16 9.19 -21.37
CA PRO A 137 -7.87 10.43 -21.04
C PRO A 137 -9.15 10.18 -20.25
N VAL A 138 -9.70 8.96 -20.32
CA VAL A 138 -10.91 8.56 -19.59
C VAL A 138 -10.61 7.93 -18.22
N ARG A 139 -9.33 7.86 -17.83
CA ARG A 139 -8.95 7.35 -16.51
C ARG A 139 -9.57 8.21 -15.41
N GLY A 140 -10.24 7.53 -14.46
CA GLY A 140 -10.93 8.19 -13.35
C GLY A 140 -12.37 8.61 -13.65
N PHE A 141 -12.81 8.49 -14.91
CA PHE A 141 -14.22 8.68 -15.28
C PHE A 141 -14.99 7.36 -15.44
N ILE A 142 -14.28 6.25 -15.58
CA ILE A 142 -14.87 4.92 -15.69
C ILE A 142 -15.11 4.36 -14.29
N GLY A 143 -16.29 3.80 -14.07
CA GLY A 143 -16.71 3.19 -12.79
C GLY A 143 -17.83 3.94 -12.09
N GLY A 144 -18.08 5.21 -12.45
CA GLY A 144 -19.26 5.93 -11.98
C GLY A 144 -20.55 5.37 -12.61
N ARG A 145 -21.60 5.25 -11.81
CA ARG A 145 -22.94 4.88 -12.29
C ARG A 145 -23.71 6.14 -12.67
N ILE A 146 -23.21 6.84 -13.67
CA ILE A 146 -23.71 8.13 -14.14
C ILE A 146 -23.88 8.09 -15.65
N ASP A 147 -24.74 8.95 -16.17
CA ASP A 147 -24.82 9.20 -17.61
C ASP A 147 -23.58 10.00 -18.03
N LEU A 148 -23.02 9.62 -19.21
CA LEU A 148 -21.85 10.31 -19.75
C LEU A 148 -22.28 11.57 -20.49
N ILE A 149 -22.44 12.66 -19.76
CA ILE A 149 -22.86 13.95 -20.31
C ILE A 149 -21.62 14.74 -20.75
N PRO A 150 -21.52 15.16 -22.03
CA PRO A 150 -20.31 15.74 -22.59
C PRO A 150 -19.74 16.94 -21.82
N HIS A 151 -20.58 17.89 -21.37
CA HIS A 151 -20.11 19.07 -20.65
C HIS A 151 -19.52 18.69 -19.28
N GLN A 152 -20.16 17.76 -18.53
CA GLN A 152 -19.67 17.29 -17.25
C GLN A 152 -18.31 16.59 -17.37
N LEU A 153 -18.14 15.74 -18.39
CA LEU A 153 -16.87 15.09 -18.68
C LEU A 153 -15.78 16.08 -19.09
N TYR A 154 -16.16 17.12 -19.87
CA TYR A 154 -15.22 18.17 -20.27
C TYR A 154 -14.74 18.95 -19.05
N ILE A 155 -15.63 19.43 -18.19
CA ILE A 155 -15.31 20.18 -16.97
C ILE A 155 -14.46 19.34 -16.05
N ALA A 156 -14.87 18.11 -15.76
CA ALA A 156 -14.12 17.21 -14.89
C ALA A 156 -12.74 16.86 -15.47
N GLY A 157 -12.63 16.73 -16.79
CA GLY A 157 -11.39 16.52 -17.51
C GLY A 157 -10.44 17.72 -17.39
N GLU A 158 -10.95 18.91 -17.64
CA GLU A 158 -10.19 20.15 -17.58
C GLU A 158 -9.70 20.44 -16.15
N VAL A 159 -10.58 20.35 -15.16
CA VAL A 159 -10.24 20.56 -13.76
C VAL A 159 -9.25 19.49 -13.27
N GLY A 160 -9.53 18.23 -13.58
CA GLY A 160 -8.72 17.10 -13.14
C GLY A 160 -7.30 17.05 -13.75
N ASN A 161 -7.03 17.80 -14.82
CA ASN A 161 -5.70 17.90 -15.42
C ASN A 161 -4.84 19.00 -14.79
N ARG A 162 -5.43 19.95 -14.08
CA ARG A 162 -4.70 21.03 -13.40
C ARG A 162 -3.91 20.48 -12.23
N LEU A 163 -2.75 21.09 -11.96
CA LEU A 163 -1.87 20.65 -10.87
C LEU A 163 -2.45 20.95 -9.48
N ALA A 164 -2.99 22.15 -9.30
CA ALA A 164 -3.62 22.59 -8.05
C ALA A 164 -4.90 23.39 -8.40
N PRO A 165 -6.01 22.69 -8.73
CA PRO A 165 -7.18 23.34 -9.21
C PRO A 165 -7.87 24.13 -8.09
N ARG A 166 -8.10 25.44 -8.35
CA ARG A 166 -9.06 26.26 -7.63
C ARG A 166 -10.11 26.69 -8.62
N VAL A 167 -11.30 26.14 -8.51
CA VAL A 167 -12.38 26.33 -9.50
C VAL A 167 -13.70 26.54 -8.80
N LEU A 168 -14.54 27.38 -9.43
CA LEU A 168 -15.92 27.54 -9.08
C LEU A 168 -16.76 26.87 -10.18
N LEU A 169 -17.58 25.88 -9.81
CA LEU A 169 -18.57 25.29 -10.71
C LEU A 169 -19.83 26.17 -10.66
N ALA A 170 -20.00 27.01 -11.67
CA ALA A 170 -21.03 28.05 -11.69
C ALA A 170 -22.15 27.77 -12.69
N ASP A 171 -22.37 26.52 -13.05
CA ASP A 171 -23.43 26.11 -13.97
C ASP A 171 -24.82 26.36 -13.37
N GLU A 172 -25.83 26.43 -14.25
CA GLU A 172 -27.23 26.60 -13.82
C GLU A 172 -27.69 25.49 -12.87
N VAL A 173 -28.67 25.81 -12.05
CA VAL A 173 -29.27 24.83 -11.13
C VAL A 173 -29.89 23.69 -11.93
N GLY A 174 -29.58 22.45 -11.50
CA GLY A 174 -30.08 21.24 -12.16
C GLY A 174 -29.19 20.64 -13.24
N LEU A 175 -28.08 21.29 -13.64
CA LEU A 175 -27.13 20.74 -14.61
C LEU A 175 -26.17 19.70 -14.03
N GLY A 176 -26.26 19.43 -12.72
CA GLY A 176 -25.54 18.34 -12.09
C GLY A 176 -24.15 18.72 -11.58
N LYS A 177 -23.97 19.92 -11.02
CA LYS A 177 -22.71 20.35 -10.38
C LYS A 177 -22.14 19.32 -9.40
N THR A 178 -23.01 18.67 -8.61
CA THR A 178 -22.63 17.58 -7.71
C THR A 178 -22.00 16.41 -8.46
N ILE A 179 -22.48 16.10 -9.68
CA ILE A 179 -21.89 15.05 -10.52
C ILE A 179 -20.53 15.47 -11.05
N GLU A 180 -20.36 16.72 -11.45
CA GLU A 180 -19.07 17.26 -11.89
C GLU A 180 -18.05 17.22 -10.77
N ALA A 181 -18.42 17.68 -9.57
CA ALA A 181 -17.59 17.58 -8.38
C ALA A 181 -17.25 16.12 -8.05
N GLY A 182 -18.24 15.22 -8.09
CA GLY A 182 -18.05 13.79 -7.88
C GLY A 182 -17.10 13.16 -8.90
N LEU A 183 -17.18 13.54 -10.18
CA LEU A 183 -16.24 13.10 -11.22
C LEU A 183 -14.82 13.58 -10.95
N VAL A 184 -14.67 14.83 -10.51
CA VAL A 184 -13.34 15.38 -10.13
C VAL A 184 -12.78 14.61 -8.94
N ILE A 185 -13.55 14.43 -7.87
CA ILE A 185 -13.15 13.66 -6.67
C ILE A 185 -12.72 12.23 -7.08
N HIS A 186 -13.58 11.52 -7.79
CA HIS A 186 -13.35 10.15 -8.23
C HIS A 186 -12.08 10.03 -9.06
N ARG A 187 -11.85 10.98 -9.99
CA ARG A 187 -10.63 11.01 -10.79
C ARG A 187 -9.40 11.27 -9.94
N GLN A 188 -9.43 12.23 -9.02
CA GLN A 188 -8.27 12.54 -8.17
C GLN A 188 -7.89 11.36 -7.29
N LEU A 189 -8.87 10.66 -6.69
CA LEU A 189 -8.66 9.45 -5.91
C LEU A 189 -8.10 8.30 -6.76
N LEU A 190 -8.71 7.97 -7.91
CA LEU A 190 -8.26 6.88 -8.78
C LEU A 190 -6.90 7.14 -9.44
N THR A 191 -6.52 8.38 -9.62
CA THR A 191 -5.19 8.73 -10.15
C THR A 191 -4.12 8.84 -9.07
N GLY A 192 -4.50 8.74 -7.80
CA GLY A 192 -3.59 8.86 -6.66
C GLY A 192 -3.08 10.29 -6.43
N ARG A 193 -3.81 11.29 -6.95
CA ARG A 193 -3.50 12.71 -6.75
C ARG A 193 -4.11 13.28 -5.47
N ALA A 194 -5.15 12.62 -4.97
CA ALA A 194 -5.74 12.87 -3.67
C ALA A 194 -5.92 11.55 -2.94
N SER A 195 -5.70 11.57 -1.64
CA SER A 195 -5.95 10.47 -0.71
C SER A 195 -6.95 10.92 0.35
N ARG A 196 -6.89 12.18 0.74
CA ARG A 196 -7.74 12.75 1.77
C ARG A 196 -8.63 13.83 1.17
N VAL A 197 -9.94 13.66 1.33
CA VAL A 197 -10.95 14.56 0.76
C VAL A 197 -11.92 15.01 1.85
N LEU A 198 -12.10 16.32 1.96
CA LEU A 198 -13.12 16.93 2.79
C LEU A 198 -14.21 17.55 1.91
N ILE A 199 -15.46 17.18 2.17
CA ILE A 199 -16.63 17.81 1.55
C ILE A 199 -17.39 18.60 2.62
N LEU A 200 -17.58 19.89 2.39
CA LEU A 200 -18.35 20.80 3.22
C LEU A 200 -19.63 21.20 2.51
N VAL A 201 -20.75 20.94 3.14
CA VAL A 201 -22.06 21.21 2.55
C VAL A 201 -23.00 21.85 3.59
N PRO A 202 -24.09 22.52 3.19
CA PRO A 202 -25.16 22.85 4.13
C PRO A 202 -25.72 21.60 4.81
N GLU A 203 -26.11 21.72 6.07
CA GLU A 203 -26.57 20.58 6.88
C GLU A 203 -27.70 19.79 6.20
N SER A 204 -28.62 20.49 5.53
CA SER A 204 -29.73 19.87 4.80
C SER A 204 -29.29 18.99 3.63
N LEU A 205 -28.08 19.17 3.10
CA LEU A 205 -27.55 18.44 1.94
C LEU A 205 -26.58 17.30 2.30
N VAL A 206 -26.20 17.16 3.56
CA VAL A 206 -25.24 16.12 4.01
C VAL A 206 -25.66 14.73 3.56
N HIS A 207 -26.88 14.31 3.88
CA HIS A 207 -27.35 12.98 3.51
C HIS A 207 -27.52 12.80 1.99
N GLN A 208 -27.89 13.84 1.26
CA GLN A 208 -27.98 13.79 -0.19
C GLN A 208 -26.60 13.53 -0.80
N TRP A 209 -25.59 14.30 -0.40
CA TRP A 209 -24.22 14.11 -0.85
C TRP A 209 -23.68 12.73 -0.53
N PHE A 210 -23.91 12.24 0.70
CA PHE A 210 -23.53 10.89 1.08
C PHE A 210 -24.12 9.83 0.15
N VAL A 211 -25.42 9.90 -0.11
CA VAL A 211 -26.12 8.94 -0.98
C VAL A 211 -25.63 9.05 -2.44
N GLU A 212 -25.39 10.26 -2.93
CA GLU A 212 -24.91 10.48 -4.30
C GLU A 212 -23.49 9.93 -4.48
N MET A 213 -22.56 10.22 -3.56
CA MET A 213 -21.19 9.69 -3.61
C MET A 213 -21.18 8.17 -3.56
N LEU A 214 -21.96 7.58 -2.66
CA LEU A 214 -22.06 6.12 -2.53
C LEU A 214 -22.68 5.48 -3.77
N ARG A 215 -23.84 5.94 -4.22
CA ARG A 215 -24.60 5.29 -5.32
C ARG A 215 -23.98 5.50 -6.67
N LYS A 216 -23.51 6.73 -6.94
CA LYS A 216 -23.02 7.11 -8.28
C LYS A 216 -21.54 6.82 -8.48
N PHE A 217 -20.72 6.97 -7.43
CA PHE A 217 -19.27 6.84 -7.54
C PHE A 217 -18.68 5.68 -6.74
N ASN A 218 -19.51 5.00 -5.93
CA ASN A 218 -19.05 3.95 -5.00
C ASN A 218 -17.98 4.48 -4.03
N LEU A 219 -18.08 5.75 -3.63
CA LEU A 219 -17.23 6.40 -2.65
C LEU A 219 -17.97 6.45 -1.32
N TRP A 220 -17.36 5.88 -0.30
CA TRP A 220 -17.89 5.88 1.05
C TRP A 220 -17.28 7.03 1.83
N PHE A 221 -18.04 8.12 1.97
CA PHE A 221 -17.69 9.22 2.85
C PHE A 221 -18.27 9.00 4.24
N ASN A 222 -17.47 9.25 5.27
CA ASN A 222 -17.96 9.23 6.64
C ASN A 222 -18.52 10.60 7.00
N ILE A 223 -19.75 10.60 7.54
CA ILE A 223 -20.40 11.83 8.00
C ILE A 223 -19.82 12.17 9.37
N PHE A 224 -19.28 13.38 9.50
CA PHE A 224 -18.72 13.91 10.73
C PHE A 224 -19.63 15.00 11.32
N ASP A 225 -20.03 14.75 12.54
CA ASP A 225 -20.76 15.64 13.42
C ASP A 225 -20.13 15.59 14.82
N GLU A 226 -20.65 16.34 15.77
CA GLU A 226 -20.11 16.39 17.13
C GLU A 226 -20.17 15.03 17.83
N GLU A 227 -21.26 14.27 17.64
CA GLU A 227 -21.43 12.95 18.26
C GLU A 227 -20.32 11.98 17.81
N ARG A 228 -20.00 11.96 16.51
CA ARG A 228 -18.92 11.13 15.95
C ARG A 228 -17.54 11.59 16.44
N CYS A 229 -17.28 12.89 16.47
CA CYS A 229 -16.01 13.41 16.96
C CYS A 229 -15.77 13.01 18.43
N LEU A 230 -16.76 13.17 19.29
CA LEU A 230 -16.70 12.74 20.69
C LEU A 230 -16.54 11.22 20.85
N ALA A 231 -17.20 10.43 19.99
CA ALA A 231 -17.05 8.98 20.00
C ALA A 231 -15.62 8.54 19.67
N ILE A 232 -14.98 9.17 18.67
CA ILE A 232 -13.59 8.90 18.30
C ILE A 232 -12.63 9.31 19.43
N GLU A 233 -12.80 10.51 19.99
CA GLU A 233 -11.98 11.02 21.09
C GLU A 233 -12.08 10.12 22.33
N SER A 234 -13.28 9.62 22.65
CA SER A 234 -13.50 8.72 23.80
C SER A 234 -13.00 7.29 23.59
N SER A 235 -12.87 6.84 22.34
CA SER A 235 -12.39 5.50 21.99
C SER A 235 -10.87 5.41 21.87
N ALA A 236 -10.17 6.54 21.92
CA ALA A 236 -8.71 6.55 21.87
C ALA A 236 -8.15 5.83 23.12
N PRO A 237 -7.18 4.90 22.95
CA PRO A 237 -6.54 4.26 24.09
C PRO A 237 -5.90 5.35 24.96
N LEU A 238 -6.25 5.39 26.23
CA LEU A 238 -5.48 6.14 27.22
C LEU A 238 -4.01 5.74 27.06
N ALA A 239 -3.12 6.72 26.96
CA ALA A 239 -1.69 6.45 26.93
C ALA A 239 -1.35 5.49 28.09
N PRO A 240 -0.51 4.45 27.88
CA PRO A 240 -0.18 3.53 28.95
C PRO A 240 0.38 4.35 30.09
N ASP A 241 -0.25 4.18 31.25
CA ASP A 241 0.16 4.77 32.51
C ASP A 241 1.67 4.61 32.64
N ALA A 242 2.41 5.71 32.74
CA ALA A 242 3.85 5.72 32.97
C ALA A 242 4.08 5.28 34.43
N GLY A 243 3.71 4.04 34.70
CA GLY A 243 4.01 3.35 35.93
C GLY A 243 5.50 3.00 35.97
N ASP A 244 6.19 3.50 36.99
CA ASP A 244 7.60 3.33 37.36
C ASP A 244 8.57 4.38 36.76
N ALA A 245 8.30 5.65 37.01
CA ALA A 245 9.36 6.65 37.02
C ALA A 245 10.00 6.68 38.41
N ASP A 246 11.31 6.43 38.43
CA ASP A 246 12.19 6.50 39.59
C ASP A 246 12.12 7.90 40.23
N PRO A 247 11.86 8.04 41.56
CA PRO A 247 11.56 9.33 42.19
C PRO A 247 12.77 10.28 42.37
N ASP A 248 13.92 10.04 41.76
CA ASP A 248 15.14 10.79 42.03
C ASP A 248 15.74 11.58 40.85
N ASN A 249 14.93 11.94 39.83
CA ASN A 249 15.41 12.85 38.78
C ASN A 249 14.57 14.13 38.74
N GLY A 250 15.05 15.13 39.47
CA GLY A 250 14.41 16.44 39.59
C GLY A 250 14.46 17.25 38.31
N GLY A 251 13.30 17.81 37.94
CA GLY A 251 13.22 19.07 37.19
C GLY A 251 12.78 18.98 35.77
N ASP A 252 11.50 18.97 35.51
CA ASP A 252 10.80 19.95 34.64
C ASP A 252 9.28 19.74 34.85
N ASP A 253 8.65 20.74 35.51
CA ASP A 253 7.20 20.77 35.76
C ASP A 253 6.41 21.10 34.50
N SER A 254 6.62 20.40 33.42
CA SER A 254 5.71 20.35 32.29
C SER A 254 4.81 19.13 32.45
N GLU A 255 3.58 19.34 32.95
CA GLU A 255 2.54 18.33 32.91
C GLU A 255 2.43 17.78 31.47
N PRO A 256 2.37 16.46 31.27
CA PRO A 256 2.10 15.91 29.96
C PRO A 256 0.70 16.41 29.54
N VAL A 257 0.66 17.32 28.58
CA VAL A 257 -0.59 17.72 27.94
C VAL A 257 -1.11 16.46 27.24
N GLU A 258 -2.10 15.79 27.83
CA GLU A 258 -2.87 14.74 27.17
C GLU A 258 -3.42 15.34 25.87
N SER A 259 -2.75 15.09 24.76
CA SER A 259 -3.21 15.54 23.47
C SER A 259 -4.40 14.66 23.07
N VAL A 260 -5.60 15.20 23.22
CA VAL A 260 -6.82 14.59 22.68
C VAL A 260 -6.58 14.33 21.17
N PRO A 261 -6.75 13.11 20.68
CA PRO A 261 -6.48 12.82 19.28
C PRO A 261 -7.42 13.62 18.39
N ASN A 262 -6.88 14.15 17.30
CA ASN A 262 -7.68 14.89 16.33
C ASN A 262 -8.61 13.91 15.56
N PRO A 263 -9.94 13.99 15.75
CA PRO A 263 -10.88 13.03 15.14
C PRO A 263 -10.87 13.07 13.61
N PHE A 264 -10.51 14.20 13.00
CA PHE A 264 -10.42 14.31 11.53
C PHE A 264 -9.26 13.53 10.91
N LEU A 265 -8.36 12.95 11.70
CA LEU A 265 -7.31 12.06 11.22
C LEU A 265 -7.75 10.60 11.10
N ASP A 266 -8.90 10.23 11.68
CA ASP A 266 -9.40 8.85 11.71
C ASP A 266 -9.81 8.35 10.33
N ASP A 267 -10.37 9.22 9.50
CA ASP A 267 -10.87 8.86 8.16
C ASP A 267 -10.22 9.70 7.04
N GLN A 268 -10.18 9.12 5.84
CA GLN A 268 -9.63 9.79 4.66
C GLN A 268 -10.69 10.57 3.86
N LEU A 269 -11.94 10.08 3.84
CA LEU A 269 -13.04 10.66 3.09
C LEU A 269 -14.10 11.15 4.08
N ILE A 270 -14.12 12.45 4.30
CA ILE A 270 -15.00 13.07 5.29
C ILE A 270 -15.98 14.01 4.62
N LEU A 271 -17.22 13.92 5.05
CA LEU A 271 -18.33 14.79 4.69
C LEU A 271 -18.89 15.41 5.95
N CYS A 272 -18.90 16.72 6.05
CA CYS A 272 -19.51 17.37 7.20
C CYS A 272 -20.27 18.65 6.82
N SER A 273 -21.09 19.12 7.75
CA SER A 273 -21.80 20.38 7.60
C SER A 273 -20.84 21.57 7.74
N LEU A 274 -20.98 22.55 6.85
CA LEU A 274 -20.25 23.81 6.95
C LEU A 274 -20.59 24.53 8.28
N ASN A 275 -21.86 24.49 8.66
CA ASN A 275 -22.33 25.11 9.92
C ASN A 275 -21.69 24.47 11.14
N PHE A 276 -21.48 23.15 11.15
CA PHE A 276 -20.82 22.45 12.24
C PHE A 276 -19.42 23.02 12.50
N LEU A 277 -18.61 23.16 11.45
CA LEU A 277 -17.26 23.70 11.60
C LEU A 277 -17.25 25.22 11.86
N ALA A 278 -18.19 25.97 11.30
CA ALA A 278 -18.26 27.42 11.51
C ALA A 278 -18.67 27.80 12.94
N THR A 279 -19.44 26.95 13.62
CA THR A 279 -19.91 27.22 15.00
C THR A 279 -18.93 26.81 16.09
N ASP A 280 -17.99 25.88 15.77
CA ASP A 280 -16.99 25.35 16.71
C ASP A 280 -15.56 25.65 16.24
N PRO A 281 -14.88 26.65 16.81
CA PRO A 281 -13.51 27.00 16.43
C PRO A 281 -12.48 25.88 16.67
N ASP A 282 -12.69 25.02 17.67
CA ASP A 282 -11.79 23.92 17.95
C ASP A 282 -11.93 22.82 16.89
N ARG A 283 -13.15 22.49 16.50
CA ARG A 283 -13.41 21.57 15.38
C ARG A 283 -12.90 22.12 14.06
N ALA A 284 -13.06 23.42 13.82
CA ALA A 284 -12.49 24.09 12.65
C ALA A 284 -10.96 24.01 12.60
N ARG A 285 -10.29 24.18 13.74
CA ARG A 285 -8.84 24.05 13.86
C ARG A 285 -8.42 22.60 13.59
N GLN A 286 -9.05 21.63 14.25
CA GLN A 286 -8.79 20.20 14.06
C GLN A 286 -8.96 19.77 12.60
N ALA A 287 -10.04 20.22 11.94
CA ALA A 287 -10.27 19.94 10.54
C ALA A 287 -9.16 20.53 9.63
N ARG A 288 -8.69 21.75 9.90
CA ARG A 288 -7.58 22.35 9.14
C ARG A 288 -6.25 21.64 9.36
N GLU A 289 -5.94 21.27 10.59
CA GLU A 289 -4.71 20.58 10.96
C GLU A 289 -4.64 19.14 10.41
N ALA A 290 -5.78 18.53 10.11
CA ALA A 290 -5.84 17.18 9.55
C ALA A 290 -5.17 17.06 8.16
N GLY A 291 -5.08 18.16 7.39
CA GLY A 291 -4.46 18.21 6.07
C GLY A 291 -5.28 17.47 5.00
N TRP A 292 -5.69 18.19 3.97
CA TRP A 292 -6.53 17.67 2.89
C TRP A 292 -5.85 17.87 1.55
N ASP A 293 -5.94 16.84 0.68
CA ASP A 293 -5.49 16.94 -0.70
C ASP A 293 -6.54 17.62 -1.59
N LEU A 294 -7.82 17.48 -1.21
CA LEU A 294 -8.94 18.09 -1.92
C LEU A 294 -10.01 18.56 -0.93
N LEU A 295 -10.40 19.82 -1.07
CA LEU A 295 -11.53 20.41 -0.38
C LEU A 295 -12.61 20.74 -1.40
N VAL A 296 -13.84 20.32 -1.12
CA VAL A 296 -15.05 20.66 -1.91
C VAL A 296 -16.03 21.36 -1.02
N VAL A 297 -16.51 22.51 -1.45
CA VAL A 297 -17.53 23.29 -0.73
C VAL A 297 -18.73 23.46 -1.65
N ASP A 298 -19.88 22.95 -1.21
CA ASP A 298 -21.14 23.16 -1.91
C ASP A 298 -21.80 24.46 -1.47
N GLU A 299 -22.67 25.00 -2.32
CA GLU A 299 -23.40 26.26 -2.10
C GLU A 299 -22.44 27.42 -1.69
N ALA A 300 -21.33 27.53 -2.41
CA ALA A 300 -20.27 28.51 -2.14
C ALA A 300 -20.76 29.99 -2.13
N HIS A 301 -22.01 30.25 -2.53
CA HIS A 301 -22.63 31.56 -2.42
C HIS A 301 -22.90 31.99 -0.96
N HIS A 302 -22.86 31.05 0.00
CA HIS A 302 -22.91 31.34 1.42
C HIS A 302 -21.58 31.88 1.97
N LEU A 303 -20.48 31.75 1.22
CA LEU A 303 -19.16 32.26 1.58
C LEU A 303 -19.10 33.76 1.25
N GLU A 304 -19.69 34.60 2.08
CA GLU A 304 -19.69 36.02 1.86
C GLU A 304 -18.34 36.64 2.24
N TRP A 305 -17.73 37.30 1.26
CA TRP A 305 -16.49 38.04 1.49
C TRP A 305 -16.74 39.55 1.42
N SER A 306 -16.30 40.27 2.45
CA SER A 306 -16.14 41.71 2.39
C SER A 306 -14.75 42.08 2.93
N GLY A 307 -14.16 43.17 2.41
CA GLY A 307 -12.79 43.56 2.79
C GLY A 307 -12.63 43.88 4.29
N ASP A 308 -13.70 44.25 4.97
CA ASP A 308 -13.70 44.67 6.35
C ASP A 308 -14.30 43.64 7.32
N ASN A 309 -15.10 42.70 6.83
CA ASN A 309 -15.78 41.70 7.69
C ASN A 309 -16.22 40.47 6.86
N PRO A 310 -15.32 39.49 6.61
CA PRO A 310 -15.66 38.24 5.98
C PRO A 310 -16.64 37.43 6.84
N SER A 311 -17.45 36.55 6.25
CA SER A 311 -18.27 35.62 7.02
C SER A 311 -17.41 34.56 7.72
N GLN A 312 -17.95 33.97 8.80
CA GLN A 312 -17.24 32.90 9.54
C GLN A 312 -16.99 31.68 8.60
N GLU A 313 -17.93 31.40 7.72
CA GLU A 313 -17.82 30.33 6.72
C GLU A 313 -16.73 30.62 5.70
N TYR A 314 -16.53 31.89 5.33
CA TYR A 314 -15.45 32.29 4.42
C TYR A 314 -14.07 32.12 5.08
N ASP A 315 -13.93 32.52 6.34
CA ASP A 315 -12.68 32.39 7.09
C ASP A 315 -12.30 30.94 7.40
N LEU A 316 -13.27 30.04 7.39
CA LEU A 316 -13.08 28.61 7.59
C LEU A 316 -12.42 27.94 6.38
N VAL A 317 -12.80 28.33 5.16
CA VAL A 317 -12.43 27.72 3.87
C VAL A 317 -11.18 28.37 3.28
#